data_3058a1243c5903ae8398c253e2678748
#
_entry.id   3058a1243c5903ae8398c253e2678748
#
_cell.length_a   1.000
_cell.length_b   1.000
_cell.length_c   1.000
_cell.angle_alpha   90.00
_cell.angle_beta   90.00
_cell.angle_gamma   90.00
#
_symmetry.space_group_name_H-M   'P 1'
#
loop_
_entity.id
_entity.type
_entity.pdbx_description
1 polymer ?
#
loop_
_entity_poly.entity_id
_entity_poly.type
_entity_poly.pdbx_seq_one_letter_code
_entity_poly.pdbx_strand_id
1 'polypeptide(L)'
;INEEKVYKFIENIQPEIAFCFGWSQLIKDDIIQKIPQGIIGFHPAALPKNRGRHPIIWALVLGLQETASTFFMMDASADTGDIVSQKIVKISYEDDAATLYQKIMTIACEQVVELWEQLQNGTANKIKQDVIEGNSWRKRSKKDGEIDWRMSGRSIYNLVRGLTKPYVGAHFVHQGKEIKVWKVCEIDTDKYENIEPGKILDIYENGDIDIKTGDNVIRLIEYESVELKCGEYL
;
A
#
# COMPACT_ATOMS: atom_id res chain seq x y z
N ILE A 1 0.91 -16.68 16.26
CA ILE A 1 0.22 -16.11 17.42
C ILE A 1 -0.90 -17.05 17.93
N ASN A 2 -1.59 -17.76 17.07
CA ASN A 2 -2.66 -18.69 17.44
C ASN A 2 -2.14 -20.08 17.89
N GLU A 3 -0.98 -20.16 18.50
CA GLU A 3 -0.34 -21.38 18.98
C GLU A 3 -0.45 -21.50 20.51
N GLU A 4 -0.51 -22.72 21.04
CA GLU A 4 -0.66 -22.97 22.48
C GLU A 4 0.39 -22.27 23.35
N LYS A 5 1.63 -22.17 22.88
CA LYS A 5 2.70 -21.43 23.59
C LYS A 5 2.38 -19.95 23.80
N VAL A 6 1.63 -19.30 22.85
CA VAL A 6 1.22 -17.90 22.99
C VAL A 6 0.10 -17.76 24.00
N TYR A 7 -0.85 -18.70 24.03
CA TYR A 7 -1.87 -18.75 25.09
C TYR A 7 -1.23 -18.80 26.47
N LYS A 8 -0.31 -19.74 26.68
CA LYS A 8 0.41 -19.88 27.95
C LYS A 8 1.21 -18.63 28.32
N PHE A 9 1.81 -17.98 27.33
CA PHE A 9 2.55 -16.74 27.55
C PHE A 9 1.63 -15.61 28.02
N ILE A 10 0.47 -15.42 27.35
CA ILE A 10 -0.52 -14.41 27.74
C ILE A 10 -1.07 -14.70 29.13
N GLU A 11 -1.37 -15.97 29.46
CA GLU A 11 -1.85 -16.39 30.76
C GLU A 11 -0.84 -16.14 31.89
N ASN A 12 0.46 -16.29 31.59
CA ASN A 12 1.52 -16.04 32.59
C ASN A 12 1.76 -14.54 32.83
N ILE A 13 1.69 -13.71 31.75
CA ILE A 13 1.96 -12.26 31.86
C ILE A 13 0.73 -11.49 32.30
N GLN A 14 -0.48 -11.95 31.95
CA GLN A 14 -1.76 -11.29 32.22
C GLN A 14 -1.76 -9.79 31.80
N PRO A 15 -1.45 -9.47 30.52
CA PRO A 15 -1.44 -8.07 30.07
C PRO A 15 -2.84 -7.49 30.13
N GLU A 16 -2.97 -6.24 30.57
CA GLU A 16 -4.25 -5.51 30.57
C GLU A 16 -4.67 -5.11 29.16
N ILE A 17 -3.70 -4.77 28.30
CA ILE A 17 -3.89 -4.39 26.90
C ILE A 17 -2.70 -4.89 26.08
N ALA A 18 -2.91 -5.16 24.80
CA ALA A 18 -1.83 -5.51 23.88
C ALA A 18 -1.87 -4.66 22.60
N PHE A 19 -0.71 -4.47 21.98
CA PHE A 19 -0.58 -3.85 20.68
C PHE A 19 -0.10 -4.90 19.65
N CYS A 20 -0.72 -4.91 18.47
CA CYS A 20 -0.41 -5.84 17.40
C CYS A 20 -0.17 -5.07 16.09
N PHE A 21 1.11 -4.89 15.74
CA PHE A 21 1.54 -4.14 14.56
C PHE A 21 2.22 -5.03 13.54
N GLY A 22 1.98 -4.77 12.24
CA GLY A 22 2.59 -5.49 11.14
C GLY A 22 2.19 -6.96 11.03
N TRP A 23 1.10 -7.37 11.69
CA TRP A 23 0.61 -8.73 11.68
C TRP A 23 -0.39 -8.96 10.54
N SER A 24 -0.25 -10.08 9.85
CA SER A 24 -1.01 -10.36 8.62
C SER A 24 -2.03 -11.49 8.72
N GLN A 25 -2.23 -12.04 9.91
CA GLN A 25 -3.19 -13.13 10.16
C GLN A 25 -4.27 -12.66 11.14
N LEU A 26 -5.45 -13.25 11.07
CA LEU A 26 -6.48 -13.03 12.07
C LEU A 26 -6.03 -13.61 13.42
N ILE A 27 -6.26 -12.87 14.49
CA ILE A 27 -6.10 -13.34 15.87
C ILE A 27 -7.42 -13.96 16.30
N LYS A 28 -7.37 -15.15 16.87
CA LYS A 28 -8.58 -15.85 17.32
C LYS A 28 -9.22 -15.13 18.50
N ASP A 29 -10.55 -15.19 18.57
CA ASP A 29 -11.34 -14.59 19.64
C ASP A 29 -10.91 -15.01 21.03
N ASP A 30 -10.57 -16.29 21.20
CA ASP A 30 -10.13 -16.83 22.48
C ASP A 30 -8.81 -16.19 22.98
N ILE A 31 -7.95 -15.69 22.10
CA ILE A 31 -6.78 -14.88 22.46
C ILE A 31 -7.20 -13.45 22.82
N ILE A 32 -8.06 -12.85 22.00
CA ILE A 32 -8.52 -11.46 22.21
C ILE A 32 -9.22 -11.35 23.58
N GLN A 33 -10.07 -12.30 23.91
CA GLN A 33 -10.83 -12.33 25.18
C GLN A 33 -9.97 -12.54 26.43
N LYS A 34 -8.74 -13.06 26.29
CA LYS A 34 -7.81 -13.20 27.44
C LYS A 34 -7.18 -11.87 27.88
N ILE A 35 -7.32 -10.82 27.07
CA ILE A 35 -6.73 -9.51 27.36
C ILE A 35 -7.87 -8.55 27.72
N PRO A 36 -8.01 -8.13 28.99
CA PRO A 36 -9.20 -7.44 29.48
C PRO A 36 -9.59 -6.17 28.70
N GLN A 37 -8.63 -5.36 28.29
CA GLN A 37 -8.87 -4.17 27.48
C GLN A 37 -8.77 -4.42 25.98
N GLY A 38 -8.47 -5.67 25.56
CA GLY A 38 -8.37 -6.10 24.18
C GLY A 38 -7.01 -5.86 23.53
N ILE A 39 -7.00 -5.97 22.22
CA ILE A 39 -5.79 -5.80 21.39
C ILE A 39 -6.01 -4.61 20.45
N ILE A 40 -5.06 -3.68 20.42
CA ILE A 40 -5.04 -2.58 19.47
C ILE A 40 -4.21 -2.97 18.26
N GLY A 41 -4.85 -2.99 17.08
CA GLY A 41 -4.23 -3.19 15.78
C GLY A 41 -3.89 -1.87 15.10
N PHE A 42 -3.09 -1.96 14.06
CA PHE A 42 -2.72 -0.84 13.21
C PHE A 42 -3.03 -1.14 11.74
N HIS A 43 -3.74 -0.24 11.07
CA HIS A 43 -4.04 -0.33 9.64
C HIS A 43 -3.78 1.01 8.95
N PRO A 44 -2.87 1.08 7.97
CA PRO A 44 -2.52 2.33 7.30
C PRO A 44 -3.52 2.69 6.19
N ALA A 45 -4.79 2.85 6.56
CA ALA A 45 -5.87 3.32 5.70
C ALA A 45 -6.96 4.03 6.51
N ALA A 46 -7.81 4.79 5.83
CA ALA A 46 -8.91 5.55 6.42
C ALA A 46 -10.13 4.65 6.70
N LEU A 47 -10.05 3.81 7.76
CA LEU A 47 -11.19 3.01 8.19
C LEU A 47 -12.44 3.87 8.44
N PRO A 48 -13.64 3.39 8.11
CA PRO A 48 -14.04 2.04 7.70
C PRO A 48 -13.75 1.68 6.24
N LYS A 49 -13.28 2.61 5.42
CA LYS A 49 -12.87 2.35 4.04
C LYS A 49 -11.50 1.69 3.97
N ASN A 50 -11.25 0.96 2.86
CA ASN A 50 -9.91 0.46 2.51
C ASN A 50 -9.36 -0.57 3.52
N ARG A 51 -10.23 -1.40 4.11
CA ARG A 51 -9.84 -2.58 4.90
C ARG A 51 -9.05 -3.58 4.05
N GLY A 52 -8.42 -4.56 4.67
CA GLY A 52 -7.83 -5.72 4.00
C GLY A 52 -6.35 -5.61 3.72
N ARG A 53 -5.92 -5.95 2.50
CA ARG A 53 -4.49 -6.25 2.25
C ARG A 53 -3.81 -5.17 1.42
N HIS A 54 -2.51 -4.93 1.72
CA HIS A 54 -1.60 -4.05 0.97
C HIS A 54 -2.10 -2.60 0.85
N PRO A 55 -2.57 -1.96 1.93
CA PRO A 55 -3.27 -0.67 1.87
C PRO A 55 -2.41 0.45 1.27
N ILE A 56 -1.11 0.51 1.57
CA ILE A 56 -0.21 1.53 1.02
C ILE A 56 -0.08 1.40 -0.51
N ILE A 57 0.10 0.16 -0.99
CA ILE A 57 0.22 -0.09 -2.44
C ILE A 57 -1.09 0.27 -3.14
N TRP A 58 -2.23 -0.17 -2.60
CA TRP A 58 -3.52 0.14 -3.20
C TRP A 58 -3.83 1.63 -3.22
N ALA A 59 -3.48 2.36 -2.15
CA ALA A 59 -3.68 3.82 -2.11
C ALA A 59 -2.93 4.53 -3.25
N LEU A 60 -1.68 4.12 -3.52
CA LEU A 60 -0.87 4.68 -4.60
C LEU A 60 -1.35 4.23 -5.99
N VAL A 61 -1.59 2.93 -6.18
CA VAL A 61 -2.03 2.37 -7.46
C VAL A 61 -3.38 2.95 -7.91
N LEU A 62 -4.29 3.16 -6.97
CA LEU A 62 -5.59 3.79 -7.23
C LEU A 62 -5.54 5.31 -7.34
N GLY A 63 -4.37 5.92 -7.10
CA GLY A 63 -4.18 7.37 -7.19
C GLY A 63 -4.94 8.17 -6.14
N LEU A 64 -5.11 7.61 -4.93
CA LEU A 64 -5.78 8.33 -3.85
C LEU A 64 -4.97 9.57 -3.46
N GLN A 65 -5.68 10.64 -3.08
CA GLN A 65 -5.10 11.91 -2.63
C GLN A 65 -4.82 11.92 -1.12
N GLU A 66 -5.35 10.92 -0.40
CA GLU A 66 -5.14 10.75 1.02
C GLU A 66 -5.37 9.31 1.45
N THR A 67 -4.77 8.96 2.56
CA THR A 67 -5.01 7.75 3.34
C THR A 67 -5.07 8.13 4.82
N ALA A 68 -4.90 7.18 5.73
CA ALA A 68 -4.80 7.48 7.15
C ALA A 68 -3.84 6.52 7.87
N SER A 69 -3.39 6.95 9.03
CA SER A 69 -2.79 6.13 10.07
C SER A 69 -3.90 5.82 11.08
N THR A 70 -4.33 4.55 11.16
CA THR A 70 -5.48 4.15 12.00
C THR A 70 -5.09 3.08 12.99
N PHE A 71 -5.37 3.34 14.27
CA PHE A 71 -5.36 2.36 15.35
C PHE A 71 -6.80 1.99 15.70
N PHE A 72 -7.05 0.69 15.85
CA PHE A 72 -8.40 0.17 16.09
C PHE A 72 -8.37 -1.05 17.01
N MET A 73 -9.46 -1.31 17.72
CA MET A 73 -9.61 -2.53 18.52
C MET A 73 -9.74 -3.73 17.59
N MET A 74 -8.93 -4.77 17.81
CA MET A 74 -9.06 -5.99 17.01
C MET A 74 -10.26 -6.82 17.45
N ASP A 75 -10.96 -7.36 16.47
CA ASP A 75 -12.05 -8.31 16.64
C ASP A 75 -11.84 -9.56 15.77
N ALA A 76 -12.83 -10.45 15.67
CA ALA A 76 -12.77 -11.68 14.88
C ALA A 76 -12.65 -11.46 13.38
N SER A 77 -12.95 -10.25 12.91
CA SER A 77 -12.96 -9.90 11.49
C SER A 77 -11.75 -9.04 11.13
N ALA A 78 -11.50 -8.85 9.83
CA ALA A 78 -10.37 -8.05 9.40
C ALA A 78 -10.71 -6.55 9.43
N ASP A 79 -9.99 -5.78 10.27
CA ASP A 79 -10.01 -4.32 10.33
C ASP A 79 -11.41 -3.70 10.60
N THR A 80 -12.28 -4.40 11.35
CA THR A 80 -13.69 -4.01 11.58
C THR A 80 -13.97 -3.43 12.95
N GLY A 81 -13.09 -3.60 13.92
CA GLY A 81 -13.29 -3.14 15.29
C GLY A 81 -13.23 -1.63 15.46
N ASP A 82 -13.61 -1.15 16.63
CA ASP A 82 -13.75 0.27 16.93
C ASP A 82 -12.44 1.04 16.74
N ILE A 83 -12.50 2.19 16.06
CA ILE A 83 -11.33 3.07 15.87
C ILE A 83 -11.01 3.76 17.20
N VAL A 84 -9.75 3.70 17.63
CA VAL A 84 -9.24 4.37 18.82
C VAL A 84 -8.40 5.60 18.52
N SER A 85 -7.78 5.65 17.35
CA SER A 85 -7.08 6.84 16.85
C SER A 85 -6.99 6.78 15.33
N GLN A 86 -7.27 7.91 14.66
CA GLN A 86 -7.10 8.02 13.21
C GLN A 86 -6.62 9.42 12.84
N LYS A 87 -5.53 9.49 12.09
CA LYS A 87 -5.00 10.74 11.52
C LYS A 87 -4.87 10.62 10.00
N ILE A 88 -5.39 11.59 9.26
CA ILE A 88 -5.33 11.64 7.80
C ILE A 88 -3.90 11.91 7.35
N VAL A 89 -3.47 11.22 6.30
CA VAL A 89 -2.17 11.35 5.65
C VAL A 89 -2.38 11.74 4.19
N LYS A 90 -1.93 12.93 3.80
CA LYS A 90 -2.01 13.39 2.41
C LYS A 90 -0.98 12.67 1.54
N ILE A 91 -1.41 12.31 0.33
CA ILE A 91 -0.58 11.66 -0.69
C ILE A 91 -0.33 12.67 -1.80
N SER A 92 0.94 13.07 -1.99
CA SER A 92 1.34 13.95 -3.08
C SER A 92 1.62 13.15 -4.36
N TYR A 93 1.75 13.87 -5.47
CA TYR A 93 2.11 13.25 -6.75
C TYR A 93 3.46 12.53 -6.69
N GLU A 94 4.42 13.13 -6.00
CA GLU A 94 5.79 12.63 -5.87
C GLU A 94 5.92 11.49 -4.86
N ASP A 95 4.87 11.20 -4.06
CA ASP A 95 4.94 10.11 -3.10
C ASP A 95 4.99 8.76 -3.80
N ASP A 96 5.93 7.97 -3.38
CA ASP A 96 6.08 6.56 -3.71
C ASP A 96 5.82 5.67 -2.48
N ALA A 97 6.04 4.37 -2.65
CA ALA A 97 5.84 3.39 -1.58
C ALA A 97 6.68 3.69 -0.32
N ALA A 98 7.93 4.14 -0.50
CA ALA A 98 8.84 4.41 0.61
C ALA A 98 8.47 5.70 1.34
N THR A 99 8.23 6.78 0.60
CA THR A 99 7.90 8.10 1.18
C THR A 99 6.54 8.08 1.88
N LEU A 100 5.53 7.44 1.28
CA LEU A 100 4.22 7.30 1.92
C LEU A 100 4.30 6.42 3.18
N TYR A 101 5.04 5.31 3.14
CA TYR A 101 5.29 4.49 4.32
C TYR A 101 5.92 5.32 5.44
N GLN A 102 6.95 6.11 5.13
CA GLN A 102 7.63 6.94 6.12
C GLN A 102 6.70 8.00 6.73
N LYS A 103 5.88 8.68 5.92
CA LYS A 103 4.87 9.64 6.40
C LYS A 103 3.91 8.98 7.40
N ILE A 104 3.37 7.82 7.03
CA ILE A 104 2.43 7.07 7.87
C ILE A 104 3.09 6.65 9.18
N MET A 105 4.33 6.12 9.12
CA MET A 105 5.03 5.64 10.32
C MET A 105 5.40 6.78 11.28
N THR A 106 5.78 7.96 10.76
CA THR A 106 6.02 9.14 11.59
C THR A 106 4.77 9.51 12.40
N ILE A 107 3.62 9.61 11.73
CA ILE A 107 2.34 9.90 12.35
C ILE A 107 1.92 8.78 13.34
N ALA A 108 2.15 7.52 12.97
CA ALA A 108 1.80 6.39 13.83
C ALA A 108 2.61 6.39 15.14
N CYS A 109 3.90 6.75 15.10
CA CYS A 109 4.72 6.86 16.31
C CYS A 109 4.19 7.95 17.26
N GLU A 110 3.78 9.11 16.74
CA GLU A 110 3.14 10.16 17.53
C GLU A 110 1.81 9.67 18.15
N GLN A 111 0.97 9.01 17.33
CA GLN A 111 -0.31 8.48 17.79
C GLN A 111 -0.15 7.41 18.90
N VAL A 112 0.88 6.57 18.86
CA VAL A 112 1.12 5.56 19.91
C VAL A 112 1.38 6.23 21.25
N VAL A 113 2.16 7.31 21.28
CA VAL A 113 2.44 8.06 22.52
C VAL A 113 1.15 8.70 23.06
N GLU A 114 0.41 9.42 22.21
CA GLU A 114 -0.87 10.05 22.57
C GLU A 114 -1.89 9.01 23.07
N LEU A 115 -1.98 7.89 22.37
CA LEU A 115 -2.91 6.81 22.72
C LEU A 115 -2.54 6.14 24.04
N TRP A 116 -1.23 5.94 24.30
CA TRP A 116 -0.76 5.38 25.57
C TRP A 116 -1.15 6.27 26.74
N GLU A 117 -0.96 7.59 26.64
CA GLU A 117 -1.38 8.54 27.68
C GLU A 117 -2.91 8.51 27.89
N GLN A 118 -3.69 8.42 26.82
CA GLN A 118 -5.15 8.32 26.90
C GLN A 118 -5.61 7.03 27.59
N LEU A 119 -4.96 5.92 27.29
CA LEU A 119 -5.24 4.62 27.93
C LEU A 119 -4.94 4.66 29.42
N GLN A 120 -3.79 5.22 29.83
CA GLN A 120 -3.43 5.36 31.26
C GLN A 120 -4.42 6.24 32.02
N ASN A 121 -4.94 7.29 31.40
CA ASN A 121 -5.88 8.22 32.01
C ASN A 121 -7.34 7.78 31.88
N GLY A 122 -7.64 6.66 31.21
CA GLY A 122 -8.99 6.20 30.96
C GLY A 122 -9.81 7.11 30.02
N THR A 123 -9.15 7.93 29.21
CA THR A 123 -9.77 8.90 28.28
C THR A 123 -9.76 8.45 26.81
N ALA A 124 -9.24 7.26 26.52
CA ALA A 124 -9.23 6.71 25.18
C ALA A 124 -10.67 6.52 24.66
N ASN A 125 -10.99 7.19 23.56
CA ASN A 125 -12.31 7.10 22.92
C ASN A 125 -12.33 5.94 21.92
N LYS A 126 -13.48 5.27 21.80
CA LYS A 126 -13.72 4.21 20.81
C LYS A 126 -14.85 4.65 19.88
N ILE A 127 -14.54 4.75 18.60
CA ILE A 127 -15.51 5.14 17.57
C ILE A 127 -15.91 3.88 16.79
N LYS A 128 -17.17 3.50 16.90
CA LYS A 128 -17.70 2.34 16.17
C LYS A 128 -17.63 2.57 14.67
N GLN A 129 -17.10 1.60 13.94
CA GLN A 129 -17.08 1.66 12.49
C GLN A 129 -18.47 1.39 11.90
N ASP A 130 -18.88 2.23 10.92
CA ASP A 130 -20.00 1.86 10.05
C ASP A 130 -19.53 0.88 9.00
N VAL A 131 -19.99 -0.37 9.11
CA VAL A 131 -19.58 -1.46 8.22
C VAL A 131 -20.14 -1.29 6.81
N ILE A 132 -21.26 -0.58 6.67
CA ILE A 132 -21.97 -0.37 5.40
C ILE A 132 -21.20 0.60 4.51
N GLU A 133 -20.57 1.62 5.08
CA GLU A 133 -19.77 2.60 4.35
C GLU A 133 -18.35 2.11 3.99
N GLY A 134 -17.97 0.92 4.43
CA GLY A 134 -16.64 0.35 4.23
C GLY A 134 -16.50 -0.40 2.91
N ASN A 135 -15.26 -0.51 2.44
CA ASN A 135 -14.85 -1.45 1.40
C ASN A 135 -13.62 -2.24 1.87
N SER A 136 -13.28 -3.30 1.12
CA SER A 136 -12.12 -4.13 1.43
C SER A 136 -11.27 -4.38 0.20
N TRP A 137 -9.97 -4.24 0.34
CA TRP A 137 -9.00 -4.54 -0.71
C TRP A 137 -8.50 -5.98 -0.62
N ARG A 138 -8.53 -6.66 -1.76
CA ARG A 138 -8.00 -8.01 -1.90
C ARG A 138 -6.47 -8.06 -1.79
N LYS A 139 -5.95 -9.23 -1.49
CA LYS A 139 -4.51 -9.48 -1.61
C LYS A 139 -4.06 -9.33 -3.06
N ARG A 140 -2.95 -8.63 -3.29
CA ARG A 140 -2.32 -8.52 -4.60
C ARG A 140 -1.54 -9.80 -4.93
N SER A 141 -1.49 -10.10 -6.21
CA SER A 141 -0.70 -11.16 -6.80
C SER A 141 0.41 -10.59 -7.69
N LYS A 142 1.28 -11.42 -8.21
CA LYS A 142 2.30 -11.02 -9.19
C LYS A 142 1.68 -10.32 -10.40
N LYS A 143 0.58 -10.86 -10.93
CA LYS A 143 -0.13 -10.28 -12.10
C LYS A 143 -0.59 -8.83 -11.88
N ASP A 144 -0.88 -8.46 -10.65
CA ASP A 144 -1.28 -7.07 -10.31
C ASP A 144 -0.11 -6.06 -10.43
N GLY A 145 1.11 -6.52 -10.63
CA GLY A 145 2.30 -5.69 -10.86
C GLY A 145 2.73 -5.63 -12.32
N GLU A 146 2.03 -6.32 -13.23
CA GLU A 146 2.34 -6.33 -14.65
C GLU A 146 1.85 -5.04 -15.31
N ILE A 147 2.73 -4.38 -16.06
CA ILE A 147 2.42 -3.18 -16.82
C ILE A 147 1.72 -3.62 -18.10
N ASP A 148 0.48 -3.15 -18.31
CA ASP A 148 -0.22 -3.21 -19.56
C ASP A 148 -0.09 -1.82 -20.23
N TRP A 149 0.63 -1.74 -21.34
CA TRP A 149 0.92 -0.49 -22.02
C TRP A 149 -0.33 0.23 -22.54
N ARG A 150 -1.49 -0.46 -22.59
CA ARG A 150 -2.79 0.13 -22.93
C ARG A 150 -3.38 0.95 -21.79
N MET A 151 -2.83 0.87 -20.58
CA MET A 151 -3.18 1.75 -19.47
C MET A 151 -2.80 3.19 -19.79
N SER A 152 -3.43 4.14 -19.08
CA SER A 152 -2.97 5.54 -19.12
C SER A 152 -1.57 5.70 -18.51
N GLY A 153 -0.82 6.69 -18.95
CA GLY A 153 0.47 7.05 -18.36
C GLY A 153 0.37 7.23 -16.85
N ARG A 154 -0.69 7.92 -16.37
CA ARG A 154 -0.97 8.09 -14.95
C ARG A 154 -1.17 6.77 -14.23
N SER A 155 -1.87 5.81 -14.81
CA SER A 155 -2.09 4.50 -14.19
C SER A 155 -0.80 3.69 -14.10
N ILE A 156 0.05 3.74 -15.12
CA ILE A 156 1.37 3.11 -15.11
C ILE A 156 2.29 3.79 -14.08
N TYR A 157 2.31 5.13 -14.05
CA TYR A 157 3.05 5.88 -13.03
C TYR A 157 2.65 5.48 -11.61
N ASN A 158 1.34 5.43 -11.33
CA ASN A 158 0.80 5.01 -10.04
C ASN A 158 1.16 3.55 -9.69
N LEU A 159 1.12 2.64 -10.66
CA LEU A 159 1.52 1.25 -10.48
C LEU A 159 2.99 1.15 -10.10
N VAL A 160 3.87 1.82 -10.83
CA VAL A 160 5.31 1.78 -10.60
C VAL A 160 5.68 2.41 -9.26
N ARG A 161 5.20 3.63 -8.95
CA ARG A 161 5.50 4.30 -7.67
C ARG A 161 4.95 3.52 -6.46
N GLY A 162 3.82 2.80 -6.63
CA GLY A 162 3.22 1.96 -5.59
C GLY A 162 3.97 0.65 -5.33
N LEU A 163 4.78 0.20 -6.29
CA LEU A 163 5.54 -1.03 -6.20
C LEU A 163 7.06 -0.83 -6.15
N THR A 164 7.55 0.41 -6.17
CA THR A 164 8.97 0.70 -6.04
C THR A 164 9.54 0.23 -4.69
N LYS A 165 10.84 0.30 -4.52
CA LYS A 165 11.53 -0.12 -3.28
C LYS A 165 10.84 0.49 -2.05
N PRO A 166 10.65 -0.29 -0.97
CA PRO A 166 11.20 -1.63 -0.69
C PRO A 166 10.41 -2.79 -1.30
N TYR A 167 9.41 -2.57 -2.12
CA TYR A 167 8.65 -3.61 -2.78
C TYR A 167 9.38 -4.16 -4.02
N VAL A 168 8.74 -5.13 -4.68
CA VAL A 168 9.35 -5.98 -5.71
C VAL A 168 9.50 -5.33 -7.10
N GLY A 169 9.04 -4.09 -7.27
CA GLY A 169 8.94 -3.42 -8.58
C GLY A 169 7.69 -3.81 -9.38
N ALA A 170 7.19 -2.88 -10.19
CA ALA A 170 6.31 -3.23 -11.31
C ALA A 170 7.13 -4.00 -12.37
N HIS A 171 6.48 -4.60 -13.36
CA HIS A 171 7.21 -5.33 -14.40
C HIS A 171 6.42 -5.38 -15.70
N PHE A 172 7.13 -5.60 -16.78
CA PHE A 172 6.58 -6.03 -18.07
C PHE A 172 7.30 -7.29 -18.54
N VAL A 173 6.75 -7.96 -19.55
CA VAL A 173 7.37 -9.16 -20.11
C VAL A 173 7.88 -8.83 -21.52
N HIS A 174 9.18 -9.07 -21.75
CA HIS A 174 9.81 -8.93 -23.05
C HIS A 174 10.53 -10.24 -23.40
N GLN A 175 10.20 -10.82 -24.57
CA GLN A 175 10.75 -12.11 -25.06
C GLN A 175 10.70 -13.22 -24.00
N GLY A 176 9.60 -13.30 -23.25
CA GLY A 176 9.38 -14.29 -22.19
C GLY A 176 10.15 -14.05 -20.88
N LYS A 177 10.93 -12.97 -20.80
CA LYS A 177 11.64 -12.54 -19.58
C LYS A 177 10.87 -11.40 -18.90
N GLU A 178 10.73 -11.50 -17.59
CA GLU A 178 10.20 -10.41 -16.76
C GLU A 178 11.28 -9.34 -16.54
N ILE A 179 10.94 -8.08 -16.77
CA ILE A 179 11.80 -6.92 -16.59
C ILE A 179 11.20 -6.02 -15.53
N LYS A 180 11.90 -5.82 -14.43
CA LYS A 180 11.45 -4.97 -13.32
C LYS A 180 11.61 -3.49 -13.64
N VAL A 181 10.64 -2.70 -13.15
CA VAL A 181 10.61 -1.24 -13.30
C VAL A 181 10.35 -0.63 -11.92
N TRP A 182 11.22 0.30 -11.50
CA TRP A 182 11.12 0.97 -10.20
C TRP A 182 10.85 2.45 -10.30
N LYS A 183 11.18 3.09 -11.45
CA LYS A 183 10.96 4.52 -11.63
C LYS A 183 10.59 4.86 -13.05
N VAL A 184 9.55 5.67 -13.19
CA VAL A 184 9.07 6.23 -14.45
C VAL A 184 8.65 7.68 -14.27
N CYS A 185 8.49 8.43 -15.36
CA CYS A 185 7.77 9.71 -15.36
C CYS A 185 6.81 9.79 -16.53
N GLU A 186 5.75 10.56 -16.35
CA GLU A 186 4.80 10.89 -17.43
C GLU A 186 5.41 11.96 -18.33
N ILE A 187 5.27 11.79 -19.63
CA ILE A 187 5.64 12.78 -20.63
C ILE A 187 4.36 13.23 -21.34
N ASP A 188 3.98 14.47 -21.10
CA ASP A 188 2.80 15.06 -21.72
C ASP A 188 3.18 15.62 -23.11
N THR A 189 2.58 15.04 -24.16
CA THR A 189 2.91 15.42 -25.54
C THR A 189 1.84 14.96 -26.55
N ASP A 190 1.47 15.84 -27.49
CA ASP A 190 0.55 15.52 -28.56
C ASP A 190 1.26 14.88 -29.78
N LYS A 191 2.59 14.76 -29.75
CA LYS A 191 3.41 14.26 -30.86
C LYS A 191 3.03 12.84 -31.34
N TYR A 192 2.47 12.02 -30.44
CA TYR A 192 2.27 10.59 -30.68
C TYR A 192 0.80 10.15 -30.58
N GLU A 193 -0.16 11.04 -30.86
CA GLU A 193 -1.61 10.75 -30.72
C GLU A 193 -2.07 9.52 -31.50
N ASN A 194 -1.56 9.29 -32.72
CA ASN A 194 -1.97 8.19 -33.59
C ASN A 194 -0.97 7.02 -33.60
N ILE A 195 -0.29 6.78 -32.48
CA ILE A 195 0.64 5.66 -32.31
C ILE A 195 0.03 4.64 -31.33
N GLU A 196 0.15 3.37 -31.65
CA GLU A 196 -0.39 2.28 -30.84
C GLU A 196 0.39 2.13 -29.52
N PRO A 197 -0.30 1.80 -28.41
CA PRO A 197 0.34 1.55 -27.12
C PRO A 197 1.38 0.42 -27.17
N GLY A 198 2.42 0.53 -26.36
CA GLY A 198 3.51 -0.43 -26.28
C GLY A 198 4.67 -0.14 -27.23
N LYS A 199 4.53 0.79 -28.16
CA LYS A 199 5.62 1.15 -29.07
C LYS A 199 6.74 1.89 -28.35
N ILE A 200 7.97 1.45 -28.54
CA ILE A 200 9.19 2.15 -28.11
C ILE A 200 9.42 3.32 -29.06
N LEU A 201 9.31 4.53 -28.53
CA LEU A 201 9.36 5.77 -29.32
C LEU A 201 10.78 6.30 -29.45
N ASP A 202 11.50 6.36 -28.34
CA ASP A 202 12.88 6.86 -28.27
C ASP A 202 13.68 6.08 -27.20
N ILE A 203 14.97 5.91 -27.43
CA ILE A 203 15.94 5.37 -26.49
C ILE A 203 17.08 6.37 -26.38
N TYR A 204 17.28 6.91 -25.18
CA TYR A 204 18.23 7.97 -24.91
C TYR A 204 19.62 7.44 -24.51
N GLU A 205 20.66 8.23 -24.71
CA GLU A 205 22.04 7.88 -24.36
C GLU A 205 22.24 7.60 -22.85
N ASN A 206 21.42 8.23 -21.99
CA ASN A 206 21.43 8.00 -20.56
C ASN A 206 20.71 6.71 -20.15
N GLY A 207 20.14 6.00 -21.09
CA GLY A 207 19.40 4.74 -20.86
C GLY A 207 17.91 4.93 -20.65
N ASP A 208 17.37 6.14 -20.61
CA ASP A 208 15.92 6.35 -20.53
C ASP A 208 15.22 5.86 -21.80
N ILE A 209 13.97 5.40 -21.66
CA ILE A 209 13.18 4.86 -22.79
C ILE A 209 11.79 5.43 -22.75
N ASP A 210 11.37 6.07 -23.86
CA ASP A 210 10.01 6.54 -24.04
C ASP A 210 9.14 5.48 -24.68
N ILE A 211 8.02 5.16 -24.08
CA ILE A 211 7.07 4.14 -24.51
C ILE A 211 5.67 4.76 -24.61
N LYS A 212 4.99 4.53 -25.72
CA LYS A 212 3.60 4.93 -25.92
C LYS A 212 2.67 4.16 -24.98
N THR A 213 1.81 4.88 -24.30
CA THR A 213 0.74 4.34 -23.43
C THR A 213 -0.63 4.52 -24.09
N GLY A 214 -1.71 4.15 -23.40
CA GLY A 214 -3.07 4.28 -23.91
C GLY A 214 -3.49 5.71 -24.25
N ASP A 215 -2.94 6.69 -23.55
CA ASP A 215 -3.26 8.12 -23.73
C ASP A 215 -2.05 8.97 -24.11
N ASN A 216 -0.89 8.77 -23.48
CA ASN A 216 0.26 9.64 -23.65
C ASN A 216 1.57 8.83 -23.75
N VAL A 217 2.64 9.27 -23.13
CA VAL A 217 3.96 8.62 -23.11
C VAL A 217 4.42 8.42 -21.66
N ILE A 218 5.03 7.28 -21.38
CA ILE A 218 5.75 7.03 -20.14
C ILE A 218 7.25 6.86 -20.43
N ARG A 219 8.09 7.50 -19.61
CA ARG A 219 9.53 7.32 -19.66
C ARG A 219 9.99 6.36 -18.59
N LEU A 220 10.65 5.27 -18.96
CA LEU A 220 11.37 4.38 -18.05
C LEU A 220 12.67 5.08 -17.63
N ILE A 221 12.94 5.11 -16.31
CA ILE A 221 14.12 5.76 -15.72
C ILE A 221 14.96 4.73 -14.94
N GLU A 222 14.33 3.91 -14.08
CA GLU A 222 15.01 2.87 -13.33
C GLU A 222 14.32 1.52 -13.57
N TYR A 223 15.03 0.62 -14.25
CA TYR A 223 14.53 -0.69 -14.65
C TYR A 223 15.67 -1.72 -14.80
N GLU A 224 15.34 -3.01 -14.86
CA GLU A 224 16.33 -4.06 -15.15
C GLU A 224 16.84 -3.94 -16.58
N SER A 225 18.14 -4.23 -16.76
CA SER A 225 18.78 -4.18 -18.06
C SER A 225 18.10 -5.11 -19.07
N VAL A 226 17.77 -4.59 -20.22
CA VAL A 226 17.12 -5.26 -21.35
C VAL A 226 17.56 -4.64 -22.67
N GLU A 227 17.74 -5.46 -23.69
CA GLU A 227 17.98 -4.95 -25.05
C GLU A 227 16.64 -4.68 -25.74
N LEU A 228 16.41 -3.42 -26.06
CA LEU A 228 15.21 -2.92 -26.75
C LEU A 228 15.62 -2.11 -27.98
N LYS A 229 14.72 -2.01 -28.97
CA LYS A 229 14.95 -1.25 -30.19
C LYS A 229 13.84 -0.22 -30.39
N CYS A 230 14.22 0.98 -30.84
CA CYS A 230 13.26 1.99 -31.26
C CYS A 230 12.34 1.44 -32.36
N GLY A 231 11.02 1.65 -32.21
CA GLY A 231 10.00 1.12 -33.10
C GLY A 231 9.50 -0.30 -32.77
N GLU A 232 10.15 -1.03 -31.84
CA GLU A 232 9.67 -2.31 -31.33
C GLU A 232 8.42 -2.12 -30.45
N TYR A 233 7.61 -3.18 -30.30
CA TYR A 233 6.43 -3.21 -29.43
C TYR A 233 6.63 -4.14 -28.25
N LEU A 234 6.19 -3.70 -27.05
CA LEU A 234 6.18 -4.44 -25.80
C LEU A 234 4.80 -5.02 -25.50
#